data_3f0fd1a2d40c0b3043d10c64075ac661
#
_entry.id   3f0fd1a2d40c0b3043d10c64075ac661
#
_cell.length_a   1.000
_cell.length_b   1.000
_cell.length_c   1.000
_cell.angle_alpha   90.00
_cell.angle_beta   90.00
_cell.angle_gamma   90.00
#
_symmetry.space_group_name_H-M   'P 1'
#
loop_
_entity.id
_entity.type
_entity.pdbx_description
1 polymer ?
#
loop_
_entity_poly.entity_id
_entity_poly.type
_entity_poly.pdbx_seq_one_letter_code
_entity_poly.pdbx_strand_id
1 'polypeptide(L)'
;MTNNPDQKNVLLLLTRPLDGNERFCSSIKHSLNSCEILDNPIQKIEFLPAADEVKKKSILIFTSINGLRAAEKYKLSNKKCFVVGENTKKIATGLGYEVLGFSRDQEQLLKLIKSKNKLQVSYFALQHQCI
;
A
#
# COMPACT_ATOMS: atom_id res chain seq x y z
N MET A 1 -30.90 -6.17 -30.31
CA MET A 1 -29.54 -5.58 -30.08
C MET A 1 -29.61 -4.14 -30.54
N THR A 2 -29.80 -3.23 -29.64
CA THR A 2 -29.68 -1.81 -29.93
C THR A 2 -28.23 -1.43 -29.74
N ASN A 3 -27.49 -1.32 -30.85
CA ASN A 3 -26.22 -0.62 -30.86
C ASN A 3 -26.53 0.83 -30.53
N ASN A 4 -26.27 1.23 -29.30
CA ASN A 4 -26.31 2.63 -28.91
C ASN A 4 -25.08 3.30 -29.51
N PRO A 5 -25.21 4.21 -30.50
CA PRO A 5 -24.06 4.83 -31.15
C PRO A 5 -23.25 5.75 -30.24
N ASP A 6 -23.71 6.00 -29.01
CA ASP A 6 -23.05 6.82 -28.01
C ASP A 6 -22.20 6.05 -26.98
N GLN A 7 -22.03 4.75 -27.14
CA GLN A 7 -21.04 4.03 -26.36
C GLN A 7 -19.63 4.45 -26.82
N LYS A 8 -19.13 5.53 -26.24
CA LYS A 8 -17.74 5.93 -26.36
C LYS A 8 -16.89 4.77 -25.86
N ASN A 9 -16.03 4.24 -26.73
CA ASN A 9 -15.01 3.29 -26.30
C ASN A 9 -14.15 3.95 -25.23
N VAL A 10 -14.30 3.50 -24.00
CA VAL A 10 -13.51 4.01 -22.88
C VAL A 10 -12.19 3.25 -22.87
N LEU A 11 -11.08 3.97 -22.97
CA LEU A 11 -9.74 3.45 -22.77
C LEU A 11 -9.31 3.73 -21.33
N LEU A 12 -9.02 2.69 -20.58
CA LEU A 12 -8.49 2.78 -19.22
C LEU A 12 -6.98 2.54 -19.25
N LEU A 13 -6.22 3.58 -18.96
CA LEU A 13 -4.77 3.52 -18.85
C LEU A 13 -4.36 3.27 -17.40
N LEU A 14 -3.75 2.13 -17.13
CA LEU A 14 -3.26 1.75 -15.80
C LEU A 14 -1.75 2.01 -15.69
N THR A 15 -1.38 2.91 -14.82
CA THR A 15 0.02 3.39 -14.65
C THR A 15 0.65 2.98 -13.32
N ARG A 16 -0.08 2.31 -12.45
CA ARG A 16 0.41 1.82 -11.16
C ARG A 16 1.43 0.69 -11.34
N PRO A 17 2.21 0.33 -10.32
CA PRO A 17 2.99 -0.89 -10.35
C PRO A 17 2.14 -2.11 -10.74
N LEU A 18 2.74 -3.07 -11.44
CA LEU A 18 2.04 -4.18 -12.10
C LEU A 18 1.04 -4.90 -11.18
N ASP A 19 1.44 -5.23 -9.97
CA ASP A 19 0.56 -5.90 -8.99
C ASP A 19 -0.64 -5.04 -8.55
N GLY A 20 -0.47 -3.73 -8.52
CA GLY A 20 -1.56 -2.77 -8.28
C GLY A 20 -2.55 -2.73 -9.45
N ASN A 21 -2.05 -2.77 -10.68
CA ASN A 21 -2.87 -2.83 -11.88
C ASN A 21 -3.67 -4.14 -11.95
N GLU A 22 -3.04 -5.28 -11.68
CA GLU A 22 -3.70 -6.59 -11.64
C GLU A 22 -4.84 -6.64 -10.64
N ARG A 23 -4.65 -6.13 -9.43
CA ARG A 23 -5.69 -6.07 -8.39
C ARG A 23 -6.85 -5.16 -8.82
N PHE A 24 -6.54 -4.02 -9.43
CA PHE A 24 -7.54 -3.09 -9.91
C PHE A 24 -8.36 -3.72 -11.05
N CYS A 25 -7.71 -4.33 -12.04
CA CYS A 25 -8.39 -5.05 -13.13
C CYS A 25 -9.34 -6.13 -12.59
N SER A 26 -8.90 -6.90 -11.61
CA SER A 26 -9.74 -7.94 -11.00
C SER A 26 -10.96 -7.37 -10.29
N SER A 27 -10.84 -6.18 -9.68
CA SER A 27 -11.95 -5.53 -8.96
C SER A 27 -13.00 -4.94 -9.90
N ILE A 28 -12.63 -4.51 -11.11
CA ILE A 28 -13.53 -3.85 -12.06
C ILE A 28 -14.05 -4.77 -13.15
N LYS A 29 -13.52 -5.99 -13.29
CA LYS A 29 -13.81 -6.93 -14.37
C LYS A 29 -15.30 -7.21 -14.59
N HIS A 30 -16.10 -7.12 -13.54
CA HIS A 30 -17.55 -7.32 -13.60
C HIS A 30 -18.34 -6.03 -13.85
N SER A 31 -17.72 -4.87 -13.73
CA SER A 31 -18.38 -3.57 -13.77
C SER A 31 -18.25 -2.87 -15.13
N LEU A 32 -17.30 -3.27 -15.97
CA LEU A 32 -16.98 -2.59 -17.23
C LEU A 32 -16.97 -3.59 -18.39
N ASN A 33 -18.13 -3.81 -19.00
CA ASN A 33 -18.30 -4.78 -20.10
C ASN A 33 -17.71 -4.31 -21.45
N SER A 34 -17.31 -3.05 -21.58
CA SER A 34 -16.87 -2.46 -22.87
C SER A 34 -15.71 -1.49 -22.72
N CYS A 35 -14.81 -1.77 -21.79
CA CYS A 35 -13.63 -0.94 -21.57
C CYS A 35 -12.38 -1.63 -22.12
N GLU A 36 -11.62 -0.92 -22.94
CA GLU A 36 -10.28 -1.33 -23.33
C GLU A 36 -9.30 -0.96 -22.21
N ILE A 37 -8.51 -1.92 -21.76
CA ILE A 37 -7.52 -1.72 -20.67
C ILE A 37 -6.14 -1.75 -21.29
N LEU A 38 -5.38 -0.65 -21.09
CA LEU A 38 -3.98 -0.58 -21.41
C LEU A 38 -3.17 -0.60 -20.11
N ASP A 39 -2.45 -1.68 -19.89
CA ASP A 39 -1.56 -1.86 -18.75
C ASP A 39 -0.17 -1.30 -19.10
N ASN A 40 0.15 -0.15 -18.54
CA ASN A 40 1.42 0.55 -18.78
C ASN A 40 2.00 1.06 -17.46
N PRO A 41 2.56 0.18 -16.63
CA PRO A 41 3.15 0.59 -15.36
C PRO A 41 4.33 1.52 -15.59
N ILE A 42 4.26 2.72 -15.02
CA ILE A 42 5.32 3.73 -15.06
C ILE A 42 6.18 3.73 -13.79
N GLN A 43 5.87 2.87 -12.84
CA GLN A 43 6.57 2.75 -11.57
C GLN A 43 7.00 1.31 -11.34
N LYS A 44 8.21 1.15 -10.84
CA LYS A 44 8.75 -0.10 -10.33
C LYS A 44 9.08 0.06 -8.86
N ILE A 45 8.69 -0.91 -8.05
CA ILE A 45 9.02 -0.91 -6.63
C ILE A 45 10.33 -1.67 -6.42
N GLU A 46 11.32 -0.98 -5.87
CA GLU A 46 12.58 -1.58 -5.42
C GLU A 46 12.73 -1.41 -3.92
N PHE A 47 13.07 -2.49 -3.23
CA PHE A 47 13.28 -2.47 -1.80
C PHE A 47 14.76 -2.19 -1.51
N LEU A 48 15.02 -1.06 -0.87
CA LEU A 48 16.35 -0.73 -0.37
C LEU A 48 16.63 -1.47 0.94
N PRO A 49 17.90 -1.78 1.24
CA PRO A 49 18.26 -2.37 2.53
C PRO A 49 17.79 -1.52 3.71
N ALA A 50 17.20 -2.16 4.72
CA ALA A 50 16.81 -1.47 5.93
C ALA A 50 18.07 -1.13 6.76
N ALA A 51 18.12 0.09 7.31
CA ALA A 51 19.15 0.46 8.24
C ALA A 51 19.11 -0.42 9.51
N ASP A 52 20.25 -0.74 10.07
CA ASP A 52 20.34 -1.60 11.28
C ASP A 52 19.59 -1.02 12.47
N GLU A 53 19.47 0.31 12.53
CA GLU A 53 18.69 1.00 13.55
C GLU A 53 17.21 0.63 13.53
N VAL A 54 16.65 0.35 12.36
CA VAL A 54 15.23 -0.03 12.21
C VAL A 54 14.96 -1.37 12.89
N LYS A 55 15.91 -2.29 12.84
CA LYS A 55 15.80 -3.61 13.47
C LYS A 55 15.68 -3.53 14.99
N LYS A 56 16.14 -2.44 15.59
CA LYS A 56 16.14 -2.21 17.04
C LYS A 56 14.88 -1.53 17.57
N LYS A 57 14.02 -1.04 16.68
CA LYS A 57 12.82 -0.32 17.07
C LYS A 57 11.68 -1.28 17.40
N SER A 58 10.88 -0.95 18.39
CA SER A 58 9.82 -1.83 18.89
C SER A 58 8.48 -1.69 18.16
N ILE A 59 8.29 -0.62 17.42
CA ILE A 59 7.04 -0.35 16.70
C ILE A 59 7.36 0.22 15.32
N LEU A 60 6.67 -0.27 14.31
CA LEU A 60 6.82 0.16 12.91
C LEU A 60 5.60 0.96 12.46
N ILE A 61 5.80 1.86 11.50
CA ILE A 61 4.70 2.56 10.83
C ILE A 61 4.73 2.20 9.35
N PHE A 62 3.61 1.72 8.85
CA PHE A 62 3.42 1.41 7.44
C PHE A 62 2.37 2.32 6.82
N THR A 63 2.78 3.16 5.88
CA THR A 63 1.86 4.02 5.13
C THR A 63 1.40 3.40 3.83
N SER A 64 1.95 2.24 3.48
CA SER A 64 1.57 1.47 2.29
C SER A 64 1.89 -0.01 2.45
N ILE A 65 1.28 -0.82 1.61
CA ILE A 65 1.57 -2.26 1.51
C ILE A 65 3.04 -2.51 1.14
N ASN A 66 3.65 -1.63 0.37
CA ASN A 66 5.03 -1.80 -0.05
C ASN A 66 6.02 -1.66 1.11
N GLY A 67 5.76 -0.76 2.05
CA GLY A 67 6.54 -0.67 3.28
C GLY A 67 6.46 -1.95 4.11
N LEU A 68 5.26 -2.53 4.21
CA LEU A 68 5.04 -3.80 4.89
C LEU A 68 5.78 -4.96 4.20
N ARG A 69 5.73 -5.03 2.86
CA ARG A 69 6.47 -6.03 2.07
C ARG A 69 7.99 -5.89 2.24
N ALA A 70 8.49 -4.66 2.31
CA ALA A 70 9.91 -4.40 2.59
C ALA A 70 10.30 -4.94 3.98
N ALA A 71 9.50 -4.69 4.99
CA ALA A 71 9.73 -5.21 6.35
C ALA A 71 9.78 -6.74 6.38
N GLU A 72 8.87 -7.41 5.68
CA GLU A 72 8.86 -8.87 5.56
C GLU A 72 10.10 -9.38 4.82
N LYS A 73 10.50 -8.72 3.74
CA LYS A 73 11.71 -9.09 2.98
C LYS A 73 12.97 -9.04 3.87
N TYR A 74 13.08 -8.05 4.73
CA TYR A 74 14.21 -7.90 5.65
C TYR A 74 14.05 -8.65 6.97
N LYS A 75 12.99 -9.43 7.12
CA LYS A 75 12.72 -10.28 8.29
C LYS A 75 12.85 -9.51 9.61
N LEU A 76 12.23 -8.34 9.67
CA LEU A 76 12.19 -7.58 10.90
C LEU A 76 11.43 -8.38 11.96
N SER A 77 12.08 -8.59 13.11
CA SER A 77 11.54 -9.40 14.21
C SER A 77 10.35 -8.74 14.90
N ASN A 78 10.20 -7.45 14.70
CA ASN A 78 9.18 -6.67 15.35
C ASN A 78 7.84 -6.76 14.65
N LYS A 79 6.81 -7.16 15.38
CA LYS A 79 5.47 -7.42 14.85
C LYS A 79 4.41 -6.47 15.40
N LYS A 80 4.79 -5.30 15.95
CA LYS A 80 3.87 -4.24 16.37
C LYS A 80 3.91 -3.08 15.40
N CYS A 81 2.75 -2.61 14.94
CA CYS A 81 2.72 -1.54 13.96
C CYS A 81 1.50 -0.61 14.06
N PHE A 82 1.68 0.57 13.50
CA PHE A 82 0.60 1.46 13.07
C PHE A 82 0.51 1.43 11.55
N VAL A 83 -0.68 1.51 11.00
CA VAL A 83 -0.87 1.43 9.55
C VAL A 83 -1.81 2.49 9.01
N VAL A 84 -1.58 2.90 7.77
CA VAL A 84 -2.49 3.71 6.98
C VAL A 84 -3.18 2.83 5.96
N GLY A 85 -4.51 2.94 5.90
CA GLY A 85 -5.34 2.24 4.94
C GLY A 85 -5.81 0.87 5.42
N GLU A 86 -7.06 0.59 5.10
CA GLU A 86 -7.74 -0.65 5.49
C GLU A 86 -7.10 -1.90 4.91
N ASN A 87 -6.66 -1.79 3.66
CA ASN A 87 -6.04 -2.90 2.96
C ASN A 87 -4.67 -3.26 3.57
N THR A 88 -3.89 -2.25 3.94
CA THR A 88 -2.62 -2.44 4.66
C THR A 88 -2.86 -3.09 6.02
N LYS A 89 -3.91 -2.68 6.74
CA LYS A 89 -4.32 -3.29 8.00
C LYS A 89 -4.64 -4.78 7.85
N LYS A 90 -5.44 -5.14 6.87
CA LYS A 90 -5.81 -6.54 6.60
C LYS A 90 -4.58 -7.40 6.33
N ILE A 91 -3.67 -6.93 5.48
CA ILE A 91 -2.46 -7.65 5.13
C ILE A 91 -1.52 -7.76 6.34
N ALA A 92 -1.32 -6.68 7.09
CA ALA A 92 -0.49 -6.70 8.29
C ALA A 92 -1.00 -7.71 9.32
N THR A 93 -2.29 -7.73 9.57
CA THR A 93 -2.93 -8.69 10.48
C THR A 93 -2.73 -10.14 9.98
N GLY A 94 -2.90 -10.36 8.69
CA GLY A 94 -2.68 -11.68 8.07
C GLY A 94 -1.23 -12.18 8.16
N LEU A 95 -0.26 -11.26 8.22
CA LEU A 95 1.17 -11.56 8.40
C LEU A 95 1.58 -11.69 9.87
N GLY A 96 0.65 -11.59 10.80
CA GLY A 96 0.89 -11.75 12.24
C GLY A 96 1.34 -10.47 12.95
N TYR A 97 1.17 -9.29 12.34
CA TYR A 97 1.41 -8.03 13.03
C TYR A 97 0.28 -7.69 14.00
N GLU A 98 0.64 -7.21 15.18
CA GLU A 98 -0.27 -6.55 16.10
C GLU A 98 -0.45 -5.10 15.65
N VAL A 99 -1.62 -4.78 15.11
CA VAL A 99 -1.94 -3.42 14.65
C VAL A 99 -2.42 -2.60 15.86
N LEU A 100 -1.56 -1.74 16.37
CA LEU A 100 -1.83 -0.89 17.54
C LEU A 100 -2.78 0.27 17.24
N GLY A 101 -2.84 0.66 15.97
CA GLY A 101 -3.73 1.70 15.49
C GLY A 101 -3.70 1.80 13.98
N PHE A 102 -4.79 2.30 13.44
CA PHE A 102 -4.99 2.44 12.02
C PHE A 102 -5.76 3.71 11.71
N SER A 103 -5.50 4.31 10.56
CA SER A 103 -6.25 5.43 10.06
C SER A 103 -6.36 5.38 8.54
N ARG A 104 -7.23 6.23 7.96
CA ARG A 104 -7.41 6.29 6.51
C ARG A 104 -6.34 7.11 5.82
N ASP A 105 -5.73 8.05 6.54
CA ASP A 105 -4.68 8.92 6.02
C ASP A 105 -3.55 9.14 7.03
N GLN A 106 -2.46 9.72 6.55
CA GLN A 106 -1.25 9.93 7.35
C GLN A 106 -1.44 10.96 8.45
N GLU A 107 -2.24 11.99 8.21
CA GLU A 107 -2.46 13.06 9.18
C GLU A 107 -3.21 12.55 10.41
N GLN A 108 -4.27 11.77 10.19
CA GLN A 108 -5.02 11.14 11.27
C GLN A 108 -4.16 10.14 12.03
N LEU A 109 -3.30 9.38 11.32
CA LEU A 109 -2.36 8.45 11.97
C LEU A 109 -1.39 9.20 12.88
N LEU A 110 -0.85 10.33 12.43
CA LEU A 110 0.06 11.13 13.22
C LEU A 110 -0.60 11.66 14.51
N LYS A 111 -1.84 12.11 14.42
CA LYS A 111 -2.63 12.53 15.60
C LYS A 111 -2.82 11.36 16.58
N LEU A 112 -3.13 10.19 16.06
CA LEU A 112 -3.30 8.98 16.87
C LEU A 112 -2.00 8.60 17.60
N ILE A 113 -0.86 8.64 16.92
CA ILE A 113 0.45 8.31 17.51
C ILE A 113 0.83 9.35 18.57
N LYS A 114 0.63 10.63 18.31
CA LYS A 114 0.91 11.70 19.28
C LYS A 114 0.07 11.57 20.55
N SER A 115 -1.16 11.08 20.46
CA SER A 115 -2.02 10.84 21.62
C SER A 115 -1.51 9.71 22.52
N LYS A 116 -0.69 8.80 21.98
CA LYS A 116 -0.09 7.66 22.68
C LYS A 116 1.35 7.96 23.14
N ASN A 117 1.55 9.09 23.79
CA ASN A 117 2.86 9.57 24.26
C ASN A 117 3.74 8.46 24.86
N LYS A 118 5.00 8.35 24.41
CA LYS A 118 6.12 7.53 24.88
C LYS A 118 6.53 6.32 24.02
N LEU A 119 6.00 6.17 22.81
CA LEU A 119 6.40 5.07 21.93
C LEU A 119 7.60 5.45 21.07
N GLN A 120 8.66 4.64 21.10
CA GLN A 120 9.74 4.73 20.10
C GLN A 120 9.24 4.07 18.81
N VAL A 121 8.99 4.88 17.80
CA VAL A 121 8.39 4.44 16.54
C VAL A 121 9.39 4.62 15.40
N SER A 122 9.51 3.62 14.55
CA SER A 122 10.24 3.72 13.28
C SER A 122 9.29 3.82 12.11
N TYR A 123 9.55 4.75 11.24
CA TYR A 123 8.75 5.01 10.05
C TYR A 123 9.32 4.27 8.84
N PHE A 124 8.50 3.46 8.20
CA PHE A 124 8.80 2.80 6.94
C PHE A 124 8.06 3.51 5.81
N ALA A 125 8.77 4.32 5.05
CA ALA A 125 8.22 5.04 3.92
C ALA A 125 8.82 4.57 2.60
N LEU A 126 8.03 4.68 1.57
CA LEU A 126 8.51 4.54 0.21
C LEU A 126 9.28 5.80 -0.18
N GLN A 127 10.56 5.67 -0.52
CA GLN A 127 11.26 6.74 -1.21
C GLN A 127 10.90 6.66 -2.70
N HIS A 128 10.21 7.68 -3.19
CA HIS A 128 9.97 7.83 -4.62
C HIS A 128 11.25 8.35 -5.28
N GLN A 129 11.93 7.50 -6.03
CA GLN A 129 12.86 7.96 -7.06
C GLN A 129 12.11 7.95 -8.38
N CYS A 130 11.84 9.13 -8.91
CA CYS A 130 11.44 9.28 -10.31
C CYS A 130 12.67 8.99 -11.17
N ILE A 131 12.55 7.99 -12.00
CA ILE A 131 13.51 7.74 -13.08
C ILE A 131 13.18 8.68 -14.22
#